data_a997af71869c610d1b99aca2bc39a606
#
_entry.id   a997af71869c610d1b99aca2bc39a606
#
_cell.length_a   1.000
_cell.length_b   1.000
_cell.length_c   1.000
_cell.angle_alpha   90.00
_cell.angle_beta   90.00
_cell.angle_gamma   90.00
#
_symmetry.space_group_name_H-M   'P 1'
#
loop_
_entity.id
_entity.type
_entity.pdbx_description
1 polymer ?
#
loop_
_entity_poly.entity_id
_entity_poly.type
_entity_poly.pdbx_seq_one_letter_code
_entity_poly.pdbx_strand_id
1 'polypeptide(L)'
;MSELLPDLLAAIEQQLASPQTPYVRKTLDRLISDGLEESEAKTQIALCLGEEMDQILRKKRPFDEKSYRASLEMLPMEAEPD
;
A
#
# COMPACT_ATOMS: atom_id res chain seq x y z
N MET A 1 -6.86 19.38 -9.89
CA MET A 1 -5.90 18.31 -9.66
C MET A 1 -6.35 17.43 -8.52
N SER A 2 -6.54 16.18 -8.76
CA SER A 2 -7.02 15.33 -7.69
C SER A 2 -5.88 14.98 -6.74
N GLU A 3 -6.20 14.98 -5.47
CA GLU A 3 -5.26 14.63 -4.43
C GLU A 3 -5.44 13.16 -4.07
N LEU A 4 -5.02 12.29 -4.98
CA LEU A 4 -5.26 10.88 -4.79
C LEU A 4 -4.48 10.32 -3.60
N LEU A 5 -3.24 10.78 -3.42
CA LEU A 5 -2.41 10.21 -2.37
C LEU A 5 -2.99 10.42 -0.96
N PRO A 6 -3.50 11.60 -0.61
CA PRO A 6 -4.14 11.74 0.71
C PRO A 6 -5.31 10.80 0.90
N ASP A 7 -6.09 10.57 -0.15
CA ASP A 7 -7.21 9.64 -0.07
C ASP A 7 -6.72 8.21 0.14
N LEU A 8 -5.66 7.83 -0.56
CA LEU A 8 -5.07 6.51 -0.39
C LEU A 8 -4.51 6.34 1.01
N LEU A 9 -3.86 7.36 1.55
CA LEU A 9 -3.33 7.29 2.91
C LEU A 9 -4.44 7.15 3.93
N ALA A 10 -5.56 7.83 3.72
CA ALA A 10 -6.72 7.66 4.60
C ALA A 10 -7.24 6.23 4.55
N ALA A 11 -7.26 5.63 3.36
CA ALA A 11 -7.68 4.24 3.23
C ALA A 11 -6.72 3.30 3.97
N ILE A 12 -5.41 3.59 3.90
CA ILE A 12 -4.43 2.77 4.61
C ILE A 12 -4.66 2.85 6.11
N GLU A 13 -4.98 4.04 6.64
CA GLU A 13 -5.27 4.17 8.06
C GLU A 13 -6.46 3.30 8.46
N GLN A 14 -7.48 3.26 7.62
CA GLN A 14 -8.63 2.40 7.88
C GLN A 14 -8.24 0.92 7.85
N GLN A 15 -7.39 0.53 6.91
CA GLN A 15 -6.94 -0.85 6.81
C GLN A 15 -6.10 -1.24 8.04
N LEU A 16 -5.30 -0.31 8.53
CA LEU A 16 -4.49 -0.59 9.72
C LEU A 16 -5.35 -0.85 10.94
N ALA A 17 -6.51 -0.21 10.99
CA ALA A 17 -7.44 -0.39 12.11
C ALA A 17 -8.37 -1.58 11.90
N SER A 18 -8.39 -2.18 10.71
CA SER A 18 -9.36 -3.22 10.38
C SER A 18 -8.81 -4.61 10.71
N PRO A 19 -9.59 -5.45 11.38
CA PRO A 19 -9.17 -6.84 11.61
C PRO A 19 -9.22 -7.69 10.34
N GLN A 20 -9.79 -7.16 9.26
CA GLN A 20 -9.90 -7.92 8.01
C GLN A 20 -8.67 -7.78 7.13
N THR A 21 -7.79 -6.83 7.43
CA THR A 21 -6.58 -6.62 6.62
C THR A 21 -5.34 -6.60 7.51
N PRO A 22 -5.09 -7.70 8.26
CA PRO A 22 -3.94 -7.74 9.17
C PRO A 22 -2.61 -7.67 8.43
N TYR A 23 -2.58 -8.08 7.17
CA TYR A 23 -1.35 -8.05 6.38
C TYR A 23 -0.85 -6.62 6.15
N VAL A 24 -1.73 -5.62 6.19
CA VAL A 24 -1.30 -4.24 6.02
C VAL A 24 -0.48 -3.79 7.24
N ARG A 25 -0.97 -4.11 8.45
CA ARG A 25 -0.22 -3.80 9.67
C ARG A 25 1.11 -4.53 9.69
N LYS A 26 1.11 -5.79 9.31
CA LYS A 26 2.35 -6.57 9.28
C LYS A 26 3.35 -5.97 8.31
N THR A 27 2.87 -5.54 7.15
CA THR A 27 3.74 -4.91 6.17
C THR A 27 4.34 -3.61 6.71
N LEU A 28 3.51 -2.78 7.34
CA LEU A 28 3.98 -1.54 7.93
C LEU A 28 5.05 -1.81 8.98
N ASP A 29 4.79 -2.73 9.88
CA ASP A 29 5.75 -3.05 10.93
C ASP A 29 7.06 -3.57 10.36
N ARG A 30 6.99 -4.39 9.31
CA ARG A 30 8.18 -4.91 8.65
C ARG A 30 8.99 -3.78 8.02
N LEU A 31 8.32 -2.86 7.34
CA LEU A 31 9.03 -1.75 6.68
C LEU A 31 9.70 -0.83 7.69
N ILE A 32 9.03 -0.57 8.81
CA ILE A 32 9.63 0.24 9.86
C ILE A 32 10.84 -0.50 10.45
N SER A 33 10.71 -1.80 10.64
CA SER A 33 11.80 -2.62 11.14
C SER A 33 12.98 -2.62 10.19
N ASP A 34 12.73 -2.47 8.90
CA ASP A 34 13.77 -2.41 7.87
C ASP A 34 14.41 -1.02 7.76
N GLY A 35 13.95 -0.06 8.56
CA GLY A 35 14.57 1.24 8.62
C GLY A 35 13.80 2.37 7.96
N LEU A 36 12.63 2.10 7.41
CA LEU A 36 11.82 3.16 6.81
C LEU A 36 11.12 3.96 7.89
N GLU A 37 10.95 5.26 7.64
CA GLU A 37 10.10 6.05 8.50
C GLU A 37 8.65 5.66 8.29
N GLU A 38 7.84 5.85 9.34
CA GLU A 38 6.44 5.44 9.27
C GLU A 38 5.71 6.11 8.11
N SER A 39 5.94 7.40 7.90
CA SER A 39 5.26 8.10 6.81
C SER A 39 5.67 7.55 5.45
N GLU A 40 6.94 7.23 5.28
CA GLU A 40 7.41 6.66 4.02
C GLU A 40 6.84 5.26 3.81
N ALA A 41 6.81 4.46 4.86
CA ALA A 41 6.26 3.11 4.76
C ALA A 41 4.79 3.15 4.37
N LYS A 42 4.01 4.04 5.00
CA LYS A 42 2.60 4.18 4.66
C LYS A 42 2.42 4.65 3.22
N THR A 43 3.27 5.55 2.76
CA THR A 43 3.19 6.04 1.38
C THR A 43 3.44 4.89 0.39
N GLN A 44 4.41 4.04 0.66
CA GLN A 44 4.67 2.92 -0.24
C GLN A 44 3.50 1.95 -0.27
N ILE A 45 2.90 1.68 0.88
CA ILE A 45 1.71 0.83 0.92
C ILE A 45 0.57 1.47 0.14
N ALA A 46 0.39 2.78 0.32
CA ALA A 46 -0.66 3.51 -0.39
C ALA A 46 -0.48 3.45 -1.89
N LEU A 47 0.76 3.50 -2.36
CA LEU A 47 1.03 3.39 -3.80
C LEU A 47 0.65 2.01 -4.33
N CYS A 48 0.86 0.97 -3.55
CA CYS A 48 0.42 -0.37 -3.94
C CYS A 48 -1.09 -0.43 -4.06
N LEU A 49 -1.80 0.17 -3.10
CA LEU A 49 -3.25 0.20 -3.16
C LEU A 49 -3.73 0.98 -4.39
N GLY A 50 -3.09 2.12 -4.66
CA GLY A 50 -3.45 2.92 -5.83
C GLY A 50 -3.27 2.16 -7.12
N GLU A 51 -2.23 1.33 -7.21
CA GLU A 51 -2.00 0.53 -8.39
C GLU A 51 -3.10 -0.51 -8.57
N GLU A 52 -3.55 -1.13 -7.48
CA GLU A 52 -4.66 -2.08 -7.56
C GLU A 52 -5.95 -1.39 -7.98
N MET A 53 -6.20 -0.19 -7.47
CA MET A 53 -7.38 0.55 -7.86
C MET A 53 -7.36 0.92 -9.33
N ASP A 54 -6.17 1.28 -9.83
CA ASP A 54 -6.00 1.57 -11.24
C ASP A 54 -6.32 0.34 -12.10
N GLN A 55 -5.89 -0.85 -11.65
CA GLN A 55 -6.20 -2.09 -12.36
C GLN A 55 -7.70 -2.35 -12.41
N ILE A 56 -8.39 -2.08 -11.29
CA ILE A 56 -9.84 -2.25 -11.25
C ILE A 56 -10.49 -1.37 -12.32
N LEU A 57 -10.09 -0.12 -12.40
CA LEU A 57 -10.67 0.83 -13.33
C LEU A 57 -10.34 0.50 -14.78
N ARG A 58 -9.09 0.11 -15.03
CA ARG A 58 -8.66 -0.16 -16.40
C ARG A 58 -9.18 -1.47 -16.93
N LYS A 59 -9.13 -2.51 -16.12
CA LYS A 59 -9.46 -3.86 -16.54
C LYS A 59 -10.86 -4.26 -16.14
N LYS A 60 -11.55 -3.38 -15.41
CA LYS A 60 -12.93 -3.62 -14.99
C LYS A 60 -13.05 -4.94 -14.24
N ARG A 61 -12.09 -5.20 -13.37
CA ARG A 61 -12.06 -6.41 -12.54
C ARG A 61 -12.33 -6.03 -11.10
N PRO A 62 -12.84 -6.97 -10.31
CA PRO A 62 -12.97 -6.71 -8.87
C PRO A 62 -11.60 -6.60 -8.22
N PHE A 63 -11.58 -6.04 -7.02
CA PHE A 63 -10.35 -5.92 -6.25
C PHE A 63 -9.71 -7.29 -6.06
N ASP A 64 -8.42 -7.37 -6.33
CA ASP A 64 -7.68 -8.63 -6.20
C ASP A 64 -6.79 -8.55 -4.97
N GLU A 65 -7.28 -9.09 -3.87
CA GLU A 65 -6.55 -9.07 -2.61
C GLU A 65 -5.22 -9.80 -2.71
N LYS A 66 -5.21 -10.89 -3.47
CA LYS A 66 -3.99 -11.68 -3.62
C LYS A 66 -2.89 -10.87 -4.32
N SER A 67 -3.27 -10.14 -5.36
CA SER A 67 -2.34 -9.27 -6.07
C SER A 67 -1.84 -8.15 -5.16
N TYR A 68 -2.74 -7.56 -4.38
CA TYR A 68 -2.39 -6.50 -3.46
C TYR A 68 -1.39 -7.00 -2.42
N ARG A 69 -1.66 -8.17 -1.83
CA ARG A 69 -0.76 -8.74 -0.84
C ARG A 69 0.60 -9.06 -1.44
N ALA A 70 0.62 -9.56 -2.67
CA ALA A 70 1.89 -9.85 -3.35
C ALA A 70 2.70 -8.56 -3.55
N SER A 71 2.02 -7.48 -3.93
CA SER A 71 2.70 -6.20 -4.08
C SER A 71 3.29 -5.72 -2.76
N LEU A 72 2.54 -5.88 -1.67
CA LEU A 72 3.02 -5.47 -0.36
C LEU A 72 4.26 -6.27 0.05
N GLU A 73 4.31 -7.54 -0.31
CA GLU A 73 5.46 -8.38 0.04
C GLU A 73 6.72 -7.95 -0.70
N MET A 74 6.58 -7.26 -1.82
CA MET A 74 7.74 -6.79 -2.56
C MET A 74 8.31 -5.48 -2.03
N LEU A 75 7.62 -4.85 -1.09
CA LEU A 75 8.15 -3.64 -0.48
C LEU A 75 9.31 -3.98 0.45
N PRO A 76 10.24 -3.07 0.71
CA PRO A 76 10.23 -1.67 0.28
C PRO A 76 10.62 -1.51 -1.18
N MET A 77 10.16 -0.40 -1.76
CA MET A 77 10.61 -0.03 -3.09
C MET A 77 12.05 0.44 -2.99
N GLU A 78 12.89 -0.10 -3.85
CA GLU A 78 14.28 0.28 -3.82
C GLU A 78 14.45 1.67 -4.39
N ALA A 79 15.26 2.47 -3.69
CA ALA A 79 15.62 3.77 -4.21
C ALA A 79 16.43 3.57 -5.48
N GLU A 80 16.18 4.44 -6.46
CA GLU A 80 16.96 4.41 -7.67
C GLU A 80 18.40 4.72 -7.37
N PRO A 81 19.33 3.86 -7.74
CA PRO A 81 20.73 4.21 -7.56
C PRO A 81 21.10 5.35 -8.50
N ASP A 82 21.76 6.31 -7.96
CA ASP A 82 22.17 7.46 -8.76
C ASP A 82 23.38 7.15 -9.62
#